data_7249f30dc785d6b2c61d70625033ea48
#
_entry.id   7249f30dc785d6b2c61d70625033ea48
#
_cell.length_a   1.000
_cell.length_b   1.000
_cell.length_c   1.000
_cell.angle_alpha   90.00
_cell.angle_beta   90.00
_cell.angle_gamma   90.00
#
_symmetry.space_group_name_H-M   'P 1'
#
loop_
_entity.id
_entity.type
_entity.pdbx_description
1 polymer ?
#
loop_
_entity_poly.entity_id
_entity_poly.type
_entity_poly.pdbx_seq_one_letter_code
_entity_poly.pdbx_strand_id
1 'polypeptide(L)'
;MSERVRVRYAPSPTGYLHIGNARTALFNYLFAKHYGGDFVVRIEDTDSKRNLEDGESSQFDNLKWLGLEWDESVDKDKGYGSYRQSERADIYNPLIKQLLEEDKAYKCYMTEEELEAEREAQIARGEMPRYGGQHAHLTEEQRQQFEAEGRQPSIRFRV
;
A
#
# COMPACT_ATOMS: atom_id res chain seq x y z
N MET A 1 -1.40 -4.57 32.08
CA MET A 1 -2.40 -3.66 31.46
C MET A 1 -2.65 -4.22 30.08
N SER A 2 -3.88 -4.58 29.71
CA SER A 2 -4.19 -5.01 28.35
C SER A 2 -3.93 -3.82 27.40
N GLU A 3 -3.19 -4.04 26.33
CA GLU A 3 -3.01 -3.02 25.31
C GLU A 3 -4.37 -2.59 24.78
N ARG A 4 -4.57 -1.27 24.63
CA ARG A 4 -5.80 -0.72 24.06
C ARG A 4 -5.95 -1.20 22.62
N VAL A 5 -7.09 -1.78 22.29
CA VAL A 5 -7.38 -2.24 20.92
C VAL A 5 -7.35 -1.04 19.97
N ARG A 6 -6.65 -1.17 18.87
CA ARG A 6 -6.57 -0.16 17.81
C ARG A 6 -6.65 -0.84 16.46
N VAL A 7 -7.72 -0.57 15.72
CA VAL A 7 -8.01 -1.19 14.42
C VAL A 7 -8.06 -0.15 13.32
N ARG A 8 -7.85 -0.58 12.07
CA ARG A 8 -7.75 0.35 10.95
C ARG A 8 -8.62 -0.06 9.77
N TYR A 9 -9.40 0.89 9.27
CA TYR A 9 -9.93 0.88 7.91
C TYR A 9 -8.98 1.68 7.01
N ALA A 10 -8.67 1.15 5.82
CA ALA A 10 -7.65 1.67 4.94
C ALA A 10 -8.18 1.83 3.50
N PRO A 11 -9.05 2.84 3.25
CA PRO A 11 -9.60 3.04 1.92
C PRO A 11 -8.58 3.64 0.95
N SER A 12 -8.62 3.17 -0.32
CA SER A 12 -7.95 3.85 -1.42
C SER A 12 -8.90 4.86 -2.05
N PRO A 13 -8.49 6.11 -2.32
CA PRO A 13 -9.35 7.14 -2.92
C PRO A 13 -9.48 6.98 -4.44
N THR A 14 -9.34 5.76 -4.96
CA THR A 14 -9.46 5.41 -6.39
C THR A 14 -10.89 5.11 -6.83
N GLY A 15 -11.85 5.24 -5.92
CA GLY A 15 -13.28 5.01 -6.16
C GLY A 15 -14.12 5.36 -4.93
N TYR A 16 -15.44 5.37 -5.12
CA TYR A 16 -16.38 5.67 -4.06
C TYR A 16 -16.61 4.47 -3.13
N LEU A 17 -17.09 4.76 -1.92
CA LEU A 17 -17.44 3.72 -0.96
C LEU A 17 -18.56 2.82 -1.55
N HIS A 18 -18.30 1.52 -1.57
CA HIS A 18 -19.31 0.51 -1.94
C HIS A 18 -19.58 -0.44 -0.77
N ILE A 19 -20.63 -1.25 -0.87
CA ILE A 19 -21.10 -2.11 0.23
C ILE A 19 -20.01 -3.05 0.78
N GLY A 20 -19.08 -3.52 -0.04
CA GLY A 20 -17.96 -4.37 0.40
C GLY A 20 -17.01 -3.61 1.31
N ASN A 21 -16.65 -2.38 0.96
CA ASN A 21 -15.79 -1.52 1.76
C ASN A 21 -16.50 -1.03 3.02
N ALA A 22 -17.78 -0.66 2.91
CA ALA A 22 -18.63 -0.28 4.05
C ALA A 22 -18.69 -1.42 5.08
N ARG A 23 -18.88 -2.67 4.64
CA ARG A 23 -18.83 -3.85 5.51
C ARG A 23 -17.50 -3.96 6.25
N THR A 24 -16.37 -3.80 5.56
CA THR A 24 -15.04 -3.87 6.18
C THR A 24 -14.87 -2.77 7.23
N ALA A 25 -15.28 -1.54 6.93
CA ALA A 25 -15.26 -0.43 7.88
C ALA A 25 -16.15 -0.72 9.10
N LEU A 26 -17.38 -1.21 8.88
CA LEU A 26 -18.33 -1.56 9.94
C LEU A 26 -17.77 -2.61 10.91
N PHE A 27 -17.16 -3.70 10.40
CA PHE A 27 -16.60 -4.74 11.27
C PHE A 27 -15.45 -4.19 12.12
N ASN A 28 -14.57 -3.39 11.56
CA ASN A 28 -13.49 -2.72 12.31
C ASN A 28 -14.07 -1.78 13.37
N TYR A 29 -15.06 -0.96 13.00
CA TYR A 29 -15.73 -0.03 13.91
C TYR A 29 -16.37 -0.77 15.09
N LEU A 30 -17.19 -1.80 14.82
CA LEU A 30 -17.84 -2.59 15.87
C LEU A 30 -16.85 -3.28 16.79
N PHE A 31 -15.75 -3.82 16.24
CA PHE A 31 -14.69 -4.43 17.04
C PHE A 31 -14.03 -3.40 17.97
N ALA A 32 -13.66 -2.22 17.45
CA ALA A 32 -13.12 -1.15 18.29
C ALA A 32 -14.08 -0.77 19.41
N LYS A 33 -15.35 -0.51 19.07
CA LYS A 33 -16.36 -0.09 20.07
C LYS A 33 -16.63 -1.16 21.10
N HIS A 34 -16.69 -2.44 20.72
CA HIS A 34 -16.90 -3.55 21.65
C HIS A 34 -15.79 -3.65 22.72
N TYR A 35 -14.54 -3.38 22.35
CA TYR A 35 -13.41 -3.45 23.27
C TYR A 35 -12.98 -2.10 23.85
N GLY A 36 -13.74 -1.04 23.64
CA GLY A 36 -13.38 0.31 24.11
C GLY A 36 -12.10 0.84 23.46
N GLY A 37 -11.82 0.39 22.25
CA GLY A 37 -10.62 0.73 21.47
C GLY A 37 -10.80 1.91 20.54
N ASP A 38 -9.84 2.11 19.66
CA ASP A 38 -9.80 3.18 18.64
C ASP A 38 -10.05 2.63 17.24
N PHE A 39 -10.92 3.30 16.49
CA PHE A 39 -11.15 3.07 15.08
C PHE A 39 -10.39 4.12 14.25
N VAL A 40 -9.40 3.68 13.49
CA VAL A 40 -8.50 4.52 12.69
C VAL A 40 -8.90 4.45 11.22
N VAL A 41 -8.91 5.59 10.53
CA VAL A 41 -9.02 5.66 9.07
C VAL A 41 -7.71 6.21 8.50
N ARG A 42 -7.02 5.41 7.66
CA ARG A 42 -5.81 5.84 6.96
C ARG A 42 -5.98 5.68 5.46
N ILE A 43 -5.83 6.77 4.74
CA ILE A 43 -5.99 6.82 3.29
C ILE A 43 -4.79 6.12 2.61
N GLU A 44 -5.08 5.14 1.76
CA GLU A 44 -4.09 4.41 0.96
C GLU A 44 -4.06 4.99 -0.47
N ASP A 45 -3.42 6.14 -0.60
CA ASP A 45 -3.41 7.01 -1.79
C ASP A 45 -2.21 6.78 -2.72
N THR A 46 -1.54 5.64 -2.63
CA THR A 46 -0.30 5.34 -3.37
C THR A 46 -0.49 5.19 -4.88
N ASP A 47 -1.70 4.93 -5.35
CA ASP A 47 -2.01 4.87 -6.77
C ASP A 47 -2.45 6.24 -7.30
N SER A 48 -1.49 7.16 -7.43
CA SER A 48 -1.73 8.53 -7.84
C SER A 48 -2.39 8.67 -9.21
N LYS A 49 -2.23 7.67 -10.10
CA LYS A 49 -2.83 7.68 -11.45
C LYS A 49 -4.36 7.48 -11.42
N ARG A 50 -4.87 6.80 -10.39
CA ARG A 50 -6.30 6.46 -10.26
C ARG A 50 -7.02 7.19 -9.15
N ASN A 51 -6.33 8.00 -8.35
CA ASN A 51 -6.97 8.77 -7.29
C ASN A 51 -7.97 9.76 -7.88
N LEU A 52 -9.19 9.76 -7.35
CA LEU A 52 -10.23 10.73 -7.70
C LEU A 52 -10.01 12.01 -6.90
N GLU A 53 -10.35 13.17 -7.49
CA GLU A 53 -10.20 14.48 -6.85
C GLU A 53 -10.99 14.59 -5.54
N ASP A 54 -12.20 14.04 -5.51
CA ASP A 54 -13.09 13.98 -4.34
C ASP A 54 -13.05 12.62 -3.62
N GLY A 55 -12.14 11.72 -4.01
CA GLY A 55 -12.10 10.34 -3.51
C GLY A 55 -11.91 10.27 -2.00
N GLU A 56 -11.02 11.07 -1.42
CA GLU A 56 -10.77 11.11 0.03
C GLU A 56 -12.00 11.66 0.77
N SER A 57 -12.52 12.83 0.37
CA SER A 57 -13.68 13.46 1.04
C SER A 57 -14.91 12.57 0.97
N SER A 58 -15.14 11.93 -0.17
CA SER A 58 -16.25 10.98 -0.36
C SER A 58 -16.16 9.79 0.60
N GLN A 59 -14.97 9.24 0.87
CA GLN A 59 -14.82 8.17 1.86
C GLN A 59 -15.29 8.62 3.25
N PHE A 60 -14.86 9.79 3.71
CA PHE A 60 -15.24 10.31 5.02
C PHE A 60 -16.71 10.66 5.11
N ASP A 61 -17.28 11.30 4.09
CA ASP A 61 -18.70 11.67 4.06
C ASP A 61 -19.62 10.44 4.11
N ASN A 62 -19.27 9.39 3.36
CA ASN A 62 -20.02 8.14 3.38
C ASN A 62 -19.87 7.39 4.72
N LEU A 63 -18.71 7.41 5.36
CA LEU A 63 -18.54 6.84 6.70
C LEU A 63 -19.40 7.59 7.73
N LYS A 64 -19.41 8.92 7.69
CA LYS A 64 -20.31 9.75 8.54
C LYS A 64 -21.78 9.43 8.31
N TRP A 65 -22.20 9.33 7.03
CA TRP A 65 -23.57 8.98 6.67
C TRP A 65 -24.00 7.62 7.24
N LEU A 66 -23.06 6.65 7.29
CA LEU A 66 -23.26 5.33 7.90
C LEU A 66 -23.20 5.35 9.43
N GLY A 67 -22.88 6.47 10.07
CA GLY A 67 -22.69 6.58 11.52
C GLY A 67 -21.39 5.93 12.03
N LEU A 68 -20.41 5.71 11.15
CA LEU A 68 -19.11 5.13 11.50
C LEU A 68 -18.08 6.23 11.80
N GLU A 69 -18.17 6.82 12.98
CA GLU A 69 -17.22 7.85 13.40
C GLU A 69 -15.87 7.26 13.82
N TRP A 70 -14.80 7.89 13.38
CA TRP A 70 -13.42 7.48 13.65
C TRP A 70 -12.80 8.29 14.81
N ASP A 71 -11.85 7.64 15.48
CA ASP A 71 -11.10 8.22 16.60
C ASP A 71 -9.78 8.87 16.12
N GLU A 72 -9.25 8.42 14.96
CA GLU A 72 -8.01 8.90 14.35
C GLU A 72 -8.10 8.90 12.83
N SER A 73 -7.63 9.96 12.18
CA SER A 73 -7.49 10.07 10.72
C SER A 73 -6.73 11.35 10.35
N VAL A 74 -6.76 11.73 9.08
CA VAL A 74 -6.15 12.97 8.56
C VAL A 74 -6.68 14.24 9.24
N ASP A 75 -7.92 14.22 9.73
CA ASP A 75 -8.57 15.33 10.44
C ASP A 75 -8.53 15.18 11.97
N LYS A 76 -8.07 14.06 12.49
CA LYS A 76 -7.97 13.72 13.92
C LYS A 76 -6.63 13.09 14.24
N ASP A 77 -5.53 13.80 14.00
CA ASP A 77 -4.18 13.32 14.25
C ASP A 77 -3.91 13.16 15.75
N LYS A 78 -3.44 11.97 16.15
CA LYS A 78 -2.99 11.67 17.51
C LYS A 78 -1.47 11.49 17.64
N GLY A 79 -0.70 11.92 16.65
CA GLY A 79 0.76 11.90 16.69
C GLY A 79 1.42 10.56 16.38
N TYR A 80 0.71 9.63 15.74
CA TYR A 80 1.28 8.34 15.30
C TYR A 80 1.83 8.38 13.87
N GLY A 81 2.10 9.57 13.34
CA GLY A 81 2.54 9.82 11.97
C GLY A 81 1.38 10.05 11.01
N SER A 82 1.68 10.37 9.75
CA SER A 82 0.65 10.74 8.79
C SER A 82 -0.39 9.62 8.56
N TYR A 83 -1.63 10.04 8.35
CA TYR A 83 -2.78 9.19 8.00
C TYR A 83 -3.05 9.16 6.49
N ARG A 84 -2.10 9.64 5.67
CA ARG A 84 -2.00 9.36 4.22
C ARG A 84 -0.79 8.51 3.96
N GLN A 85 -0.96 7.44 3.18
CA GLN A 85 0.12 6.49 2.91
C GLN A 85 1.25 7.13 2.11
N SER A 86 0.95 8.02 1.16
CA SER A 86 1.93 8.75 0.37
C SER A 86 2.89 9.63 1.21
N GLU A 87 2.44 10.08 2.38
CA GLU A 87 3.21 10.95 3.27
C GLU A 87 4.09 10.19 4.28
N ARG A 88 4.20 8.86 4.15
CA ARG A 88 4.92 7.99 5.11
C ARG A 88 6.29 7.51 4.62
N ALA A 89 6.81 8.11 3.55
CA ALA A 89 8.09 7.71 2.97
C ALA A 89 9.25 7.74 3.98
N ASP A 90 9.30 8.75 4.85
CA ASP A 90 10.34 8.89 5.87
C ASP A 90 10.33 7.74 6.90
N ILE A 91 9.16 7.11 7.12
CA ILE A 91 9.04 5.94 7.99
C ILE A 91 9.49 4.68 7.26
N TYR A 92 9.19 4.55 5.97
CA TYR A 92 9.46 3.33 5.20
C TYR A 92 10.87 3.26 4.64
N ASN A 93 11.45 4.38 4.20
CA ASN A 93 12.77 4.39 3.58
C ASN A 93 13.87 3.77 4.45
N PRO A 94 13.98 4.03 5.75
CA PRO A 94 14.95 3.36 6.62
C PRO A 94 14.74 1.84 6.70
N LEU A 95 13.46 1.39 6.75
CA LEU A 95 13.12 -0.03 6.82
C LEU A 95 13.43 -0.73 5.49
N ILE A 96 13.16 -0.08 4.35
CA ILE A 96 13.52 -0.58 3.02
C ILE A 96 15.04 -0.74 2.92
N LYS A 97 15.80 0.25 3.38
CA LYS A 97 17.25 0.19 3.39
C LYS A 97 17.75 -1.00 4.21
N GLN A 98 17.21 -1.19 5.40
CA GLN A 98 17.53 -2.33 6.25
C GLN A 98 17.24 -3.68 5.54
N LEU A 99 16.09 -3.81 4.90
CA LEU A 99 15.73 -5.04 4.17
C LEU A 99 16.69 -5.33 3.01
N LEU A 100 17.17 -4.29 2.32
CA LEU A 100 18.18 -4.43 1.26
C LEU A 100 19.55 -4.84 1.82
N GLU A 101 19.97 -4.26 2.95
CA GLU A 101 21.23 -4.60 3.65
C GLU A 101 21.21 -6.03 4.21
N GLU A 102 20.04 -6.50 4.67
CA GLU A 102 19.84 -7.87 5.16
C GLU A 102 19.57 -8.91 4.05
N ASP A 103 19.68 -8.53 2.78
CA ASP A 103 19.33 -9.35 1.60
C ASP A 103 17.91 -9.96 1.64
N LYS A 104 16.99 -9.32 2.36
CA LYS A 104 15.56 -9.68 2.40
C LYS A 104 14.73 -9.02 1.31
N ALA A 105 15.31 -8.04 0.63
CA ALA A 105 14.73 -7.37 -0.53
C ALA A 105 15.82 -7.10 -1.57
N TYR A 106 15.42 -6.80 -2.79
CA TYR A 106 16.32 -6.49 -3.89
C TYR A 106 15.73 -5.45 -4.84
N LYS A 107 16.60 -4.77 -5.58
CA LYS A 107 16.23 -3.81 -6.63
C LYS A 107 15.85 -4.56 -7.92
N CYS A 108 14.67 -4.26 -8.46
CA CYS A 108 14.19 -4.79 -9.74
C CYS A 108 14.04 -3.65 -10.75
N TYR A 109 14.75 -3.69 -11.85
CA TYR A 109 14.80 -2.67 -12.90
C TYR A 109 13.93 -3.00 -14.11
N MET A 110 13.06 -4.01 -14.04
CA MET A 110 12.13 -4.33 -15.13
C MET A 110 11.14 -3.18 -15.32
N THR A 111 10.92 -2.82 -16.60
CA THR A 111 9.92 -1.80 -16.95
C THR A 111 8.51 -2.38 -16.96
N GLU A 112 7.49 -1.50 -17.01
CA GLU A 112 6.09 -1.94 -17.10
C GLU A 112 5.87 -2.77 -18.39
N GLU A 113 6.49 -2.37 -19.49
CA GLU A 113 6.40 -3.07 -20.79
C GLU A 113 7.05 -4.47 -20.73
N GLU A 114 8.20 -4.60 -20.10
CA GLU A 114 8.88 -5.89 -19.91
C GLU A 114 8.05 -6.84 -19.03
N LEU A 115 7.43 -6.32 -17.97
CA LEU A 115 6.56 -7.09 -17.09
C LEU A 115 5.28 -7.55 -17.81
N GLU A 116 4.67 -6.68 -18.62
CA GLU A 116 3.47 -7.06 -19.39
C GLU A 116 3.79 -8.05 -20.50
N ALA A 117 4.91 -7.88 -21.22
CA ALA A 117 5.35 -8.84 -22.22
C ALA A 117 5.60 -10.25 -21.63
N GLU A 118 6.21 -10.31 -20.44
CA GLU A 118 6.40 -11.57 -19.73
C GLU A 118 5.06 -12.20 -19.33
N ARG A 119 4.13 -11.40 -18.81
CA ARG A 119 2.79 -11.83 -18.44
C ARG A 119 2.04 -12.43 -19.63
N GLU A 120 2.05 -11.73 -20.77
CA GLU A 120 1.40 -12.21 -22.01
C GLU A 120 2.03 -13.53 -22.49
N ALA A 121 3.36 -13.63 -22.45
CA ALA A 121 4.06 -14.86 -22.83
C ALA A 121 3.69 -16.05 -21.92
N GLN A 122 3.52 -15.83 -20.61
CA GLN A 122 3.09 -16.87 -19.68
C GLN A 122 1.64 -17.31 -19.97
N ILE A 123 0.74 -16.36 -20.22
CA ILE A 123 -0.66 -16.65 -20.58
C ILE A 123 -0.70 -17.46 -21.88
N ALA A 124 0.09 -17.09 -22.89
CA ALA A 124 0.16 -17.82 -24.17
C ALA A 124 0.63 -19.28 -24.01
N ARG A 125 1.45 -19.56 -22.99
CA ARG A 125 1.87 -20.93 -22.63
C ARG A 125 0.88 -21.67 -21.71
N GLY A 126 -0.24 -21.03 -21.33
CA GLY A 126 -1.22 -21.60 -20.39
C GLY A 126 -0.75 -21.59 -18.92
N GLU A 127 0.25 -20.79 -18.60
CA GLU A 127 0.78 -20.64 -17.24
C GLU A 127 0.02 -19.57 -16.48
N MET A 128 -0.03 -19.68 -15.13
CA MET A 128 -0.52 -18.59 -14.30
C MET A 128 0.53 -17.47 -14.23
N PRO A 129 0.19 -16.25 -14.64
CA PRO A 129 1.14 -15.14 -14.66
C PRO A 129 1.72 -14.86 -13.28
N ARG A 130 3.04 -14.82 -13.20
CA ARG A 130 3.79 -14.46 -11.99
C ARG A 130 5.13 -13.85 -12.36
N TYR A 131 5.64 -12.96 -11.51
CA TYR A 131 7.00 -12.48 -11.68
C TYR A 131 8.01 -13.60 -11.40
N GLY A 132 8.90 -13.86 -12.35
CA GLY A 132 9.85 -14.98 -12.31
C GLY A 132 11.13 -14.74 -11.50
N GLY A 133 11.32 -13.55 -10.92
CA GLY A 133 12.52 -13.25 -10.11
C GLY A 133 13.78 -12.91 -10.93
N GLN A 134 13.64 -12.51 -12.21
CA GLN A 134 14.76 -12.30 -13.13
C GLN A 134 15.85 -11.38 -12.58
N HIS A 135 15.46 -10.33 -11.81
CA HIS A 135 16.40 -9.39 -11.23
C HIS A 135 16.78 -9.70 -9.79
N ALA A 136 16.42 -10.88 -9.26
CA ALA A 136 16.73 -11.24 -7.88
C ALA A 136 18.25 -11.42 -7.60
N HIS A 137 19.04 -11.72 -8.66
CA HIS A 137 20.47 -12.04 -8.55
C HIS A 137 21.33 -11.24 -9.54
N LEU A 138 20.97 -9.97 -9.77
CA LEU A 138 21.79 -9.08 -10.60
C LEU A 138 23.17 -8.86 -10.02
N THR A 139 24.22 -8.88 -10.87
CA THR A 139 25.56 -8.43 -10.49
C THR A 139 25.60 -6.92 -10.31
N GLU A 140 26.66 -6.40 -9.70
CA GLU A 140 26.81 -4.96 -9.53
C GLU A 140 26.96 -4.24 -10.88
N GLU A 141 27.66 -4.85 -11.84
CA GLU A 141 27.82 -4.32 -13.20
C GLU A 141 26.45 -4.20 -13.92
N GLN A 142 25.60 -5.23 -13.78
CA GLN A 142 24.26 -5.22 -14.35
C GLN A 142 23.37 -4.12 -13.74
N ARG A 143 23.46 -3.92 -12.43
CA ARG A 143 22.74 -2.83 -11.74
C ARG A 143 23.19 -1.46 -12.23
N GLN A 144 24.51 -1.25 -12.32
CA GLN A 144 25.08 0.02 -12.82
C GLN A 144 24.70 0.28 -14.27
N GLN A 145 24.61 -0.77 -15.10
CA GLN A 145 24.14 -0.63 -16.49
C GLN A 145 22.69 -0.12 -16.52
N PHE A 146 21.78 -0.74 -15.77
CA PHE A 146 20.37 -0.30 -15.73
C PHE A 146 20.24 1.12 -15.17
N GLU A 147 21.02 1.47 -14.17
CA GLU A 147 21.05 2.83 -13.61
C GLU A 147 21.59 3.84 -14.64
N ALA A 148 22.61 3.47 -15.43
CA ALA A 148 23.12 4.29 -16.52
C ALA A 148 22.11 4.48 -17.68
N GLU A 149 21.23 3.49 -17.90
CA GLU A 149 20.09 3.57 -18.81
C GLU A 149 18.96 4.49 -18.27
N GLY A 150 19.08 5.01 -17.04
CA GLY A 150 18.08 5.87 -16.39
C GLY A 150 16.89 5.09 -15.79
N ARG A 151 16.99 3.76 -15.67
CA ARG A 151 15.91 2.94 -15.09
C ARG A 151 15.81 3.17 -13.58
N GLN A 152 14.59 3.40 -13.10
CA GLN A 152 14.29 3.51 -11.67
C GLN A 152 13.90 2.13 -11.13
N PRO A 153 14.57 1.63 -10.06
CA PRO A 153 14.24 0.32 -9.52
C PRO A 153 12.98 0.34 -8.67
N SER A 154 12.16 -0.69 -8.81
CA SER A 154 11.21 -1.09 -7.77
C SER A 154 11.90 -2.00 -6.75
N ILE A 155 11.41 -1.96 -5.50
CA ILE A 155 11.93 -2.83 -4.43
C ILE A 155 11.01 -4.03 -4.29
N ARG A 156 11.60 -5.23 -4.35
CA ARG A 156 10.87 -6.48 -4.21
C ARG A 156 11.40 -7.28 -3.03
N PHE A 157 10.48 -7.91 -2.28
CA PHE A 157 10.86 -8.88 -1.27
C PHE A 157 11.47 -10.13 -1.91
N ARG A 158 12.43 -10.71 -1.21
CA ARG A 158 12.98 -12.02 -1.54
C ARG A 158 12.11 -13.09 -0.86
N VAL A 159 11.35 -13.85 -1.65
CA VAL A 159 10.40 -14.88 -1.20
C VAL A 159 10.95 -16.27 -1.52
#